data_0c2d9fd48df7a2e1ce3c215a39d85dcc
#
_entry.id   0c2d9fd48df7a2e1ce3c215a39d85dcc
#
_cell.length_a   1.000
_cell.length_b   1.000
_cell.length_c   1.000
_cell.angle_alpha   90.00
_cell.angle_beta   90.00
_cell.angle_gamma   90.00
#
_symmetry.space_group_name_H-M   'P 1'
#
loop_
_entity.id
_entity.type
_entity.pdbx_description
1 polymer ?
#
loop_
_entity_poly.entity_id
_entity_poly.type
_entity_poly.pdbx_seq_one_letter_code
_entity_poly.pdbx_strand_id
1 'polypeptide(L)'
;MGQSPQTPASGSSGGLAPNLAAVLGYFIWIIAVVWLVIEPYKNDKFIRFHAFQALGLVVLVVGLNIVAMVLSIVLAFIPYVGPLLLLLLWPVVYLAILAAWLWLMYKAYNNETWQLPIIGPFAAKQAGL
;
A
#
# COMPACT_ATOMS: atom_id res chain seq x y z
N MET A 1 3.08 -13.33 -5.58
CA MET A 1 3.05 -13.63 -6.94
C MET A 1 2.59 -12.51 -7.82
N GLY A 2 3.44 -12.05 -8.66
CA GLY A 2 3.09 -11.02 -9.61
C GLY A 2 2.29 -11.57 -10.77
N GLN A 3 1.38 -10.79 -11.28
CA GLN A 3 0.74 -11.07 -12.54
C GLN A 3 1.56 -10.47 -13.66
N SER A 4 1.29 -10.89 -14.90
CA SER A 4 1.91 -10.25 -16.06
C SER A 4 1.62 -8.76 -16.06
N PRO A 5 2.56 -7.94 -16.56
CA PRO A 5 2.30 -6.51 -16.69
C PRO A 5 1.03 -6.26 -17.49
N GLN A 6 0.20 -5.38 -16.99
CA GLN A 6 -1.05 -5.02 -17.65
C GLN A 6 -0.83 -3.79 -18.52
N THR A 7 -1.38 -3.86 -19.73
CA THR A 7 -1.31 -2.70 -20.62
C THR A 7 -2.26 -1.63 -20.10
N PRO A 8 -1.78 -0.41 -19.89
CA PRO A 8 -2.66 0.69 -19.53
C PRO A 8 -3.74 0.88 -20.57
N ALA A 9 -4.93 1.29 -20.14
CA ALA A 9 -6.01 1.61 -21.07
C ALA A 9 -5.55 2.72 -22.02
N SER A 10 -5.51 2.40 -23.29
CA SER A 10 -5.18 3.39 -24.30
C SER A 10 -6.34 4.34 -24.50
N GLY A 11 -6.07 5.61 -24.72
CA GLY A 11 -7.08 6.57 -25.05
C GLY A 11 -7.81 7.19 -23.87
N SER A 12 -7.29 7.03 -22.65
CA SER A 12 -7.75 7.87 -21.56
C SER A 12 -7.27 9.29 -21.83
N SER A 13 -8.03 10.01 -22.63
CA SER A 13 -7.71 11.38 -22.98
C SER A 13 -7.69 12.24 -21.72
N GLY A 14 -6.63 13.00 -21.53
CA GLY A 14 -6.55 14.02 -20.50
C GLY A 14 -6.19 13.50 -19.11
N GLY A 15 -5.87 12.22 -18.95
CA GLY A 15 -5.47 11.68 -17.67
C GLY A 15 -4.00 11.29 -17.60
N LEU A 16 -3.53 11.05 -16.40
CA LEU A 16 -2.20 10.45 -16.19
C LEU A 16 -2.17 9.02 -16.72
N ALA A 17 -0.99 8.58 -17.13
CA ALA A 17 -0.80 7.17 -17.43
C ALA A 17 -1.20 6.33 -16.21
N PRO A 18 -1.89 5.19 -16.39
CA PRO A 18 -2.37 4.40 -15.26
C PRO A 18 -1.28 4.00 -14.26
N ASN A 19 -0.08 3.66 -14.72
CA ASN A 19 1.02 3.32 -13.83
C ASN A 19 1.46 4.49 -12.96
N LEU A 20 1.50 5.69 -13.51
CA LEU A 20 1.83 6.89 -12.74
C LEU A 20 0.73 7.23 -11.74
N ALA A 21 -0.53 7.13 -12.16
CA ALA A 21 -1.67 7.35 -11.26
C ALA A 21 -1.62 6.37 -10.09
N ALA A 22 -1.34 5.10 -10.35
CA ALA A 22 -1.23 4.09 -9.30
C ALA A 22 -0.08 4.40 -8.32
N VAL A 23 1.08 4.79 -8.83
CA VAL A 23 2.22 5.18 -7.99
C VAL A 23 1.86 6.36 -7.10
N LEU A 24 1.20 7.37 -7.64
CA LEU A 24 0.77 8.53 -6.85
C LEU A 24 -0.22 8.15 -5.75
N GLY A 25 -1.09 7.18 -6.01
CA GLY A 25 -2.01 6.66 -5.00
C GLY A 25 -1.29 5.99 -3.82
N TYR A 26 -0.17 5.33 -4.08
CA TYR A 26 0.67 4.79 -3.00
C TYR A 26 1.49 5.88 -2.31
N PHE A 27 1.96 6.84 -3.07
CA PHE A 27 2.78 7.93 -2.52
C PHE A 27 2.00 8.76 -1.51
N ILE A 28 0.77 9.13 -1.87
CA ILE A 28 -0.12 9.88 -0.99
C ILE A 28 -1.48 9.17 -1.00
N TRP A 29 -1.84 8.55 0.11
CA TRP A 29 -3.05 7.73 0.19
C TRP A 29 -4.34 8.50 -0.08
N ILE A 30 -4.35 9.82 0.18
CA ILE A 30 -5.50 10.67 -0.13
C ILE A 30 -5.75 10.67 -1.65
N ILE A 31 -4.69 10.63 -2.45
CA ILE A 31 -4.81 10.53 -3.91
C ILE A 31 -5.49 9.21 -4.29
N ALA A 32 -5.20 8.14 -3.58
CA ALA A 32 -5.89 6.86 -3.83
C ALA A 32 -7.41 6.99 -3.67
N VAL A 33 -7.86 7.72 -2.67
CA VAL A 33 -9.30 8.01 -2.50
C VAL A 33 -9.83 8.80 -3.68
N VAL A 34 -9.08 9.80 -4.13
CA VAL A 34 -9.47 10.63 -5.29
C VAL A 34 -9.63 9.75 -6.54
N TRP A 35 -8.71 8.81 -6.78
CA TRP A 35 -8.79 7.93 -7.95
C TRP A 35 -10.04 7.04 -7.94
N LEU A 36 -10.59 6.75 -6.77
CA LEU A 36 -11.79 5.91 -6.65
C LEU A 36 -13.09 6.67 -6.95
N VAL A 37 -13.04 8.00 -6.98
CA VAL A 37 -14.25 8.81 -7.15
C VAL A 37 -14.23 9.69 -8.41
N ILE A 38 -13.08 9.97 -8.99
CA ILE A 38 -12.93 10.87 -10.13
C ILE A 38 -12.77 10.09 -11.42
N GLU A 39 -13.49 10.53 -12.48
CA GLU A 39 -13.29 10.00 -13.82
C GLU A 39 -12.06 10.68 -14.47
N PRO A 40 -11.36 9.99 -15.37
CA PRO A 40 -11.59 8.59 -15.83
C PRO A 40 -11.03 7.52 -14.92
N TYR A 41 -10.36 7.90 -13.85
CA TYR A 41 -9.56 6.97 -13.02
C TYR A 41 -10.43 5.92 -12.32
N LYS A 42 -11.62 6.29 -11.85
CA LYS A 42 -12.49 5.37 -11.13
C LYS A 42 -12.98 4.19 -12.00
N ASN A 43 -12.89 4.31 -13.31
CA ASN A 43 -13.33 3.28 -14.25
C ASN A 43 -12.20 2.35 -14.69
N ASP A 44 -10.95 2.65 -14.34
CA ASP A 44 -9.80 1.85 -14.70
C ASP A 44 -9.54 0.81 -13.60
N LYS A 45 -9.66 -0.46 -13.96
CA LYS A 45 -9.50 -1.56 -12.98
C LYS A 45 -8.09 -1.59 -12.38
N PHE A 46 -7.08 -1.29 -13.17
CA PHE A 46 -5.69 -1.26 -12.69
C PHE A 46 -5.51 -0.19 -11.62
N ILE A 47 -6.00 1.03 -11.88
CA ILE A 47 -5.92 2.13 -10.92
C ILE A 47 -6.75 1.82 -9.68
N ARG A 48 -7.95 1.29 -9.85
CA ARG A 48 -8.81 0.89 -8.73
C ARG A 48 -8.15 -0.15 -7.84
N PHE A 49 -7.53 -1.17 -8.46
CA PHE A 49 -6.83 -2.21 -7.70
C PHE A 49 -5.74 -1.58 -6.81
N HIS A 50 -4.87 -0.76 -7.39
CA HIS A 50 -3.78 -0.14 -6.64
C HIS A 50 -4.29 0.86 -5.62
N ALA A 51 -5.36 1.59 -5.92
CA ALA A 51 -5.98 2.51 -4.96
C ALA A 51 -6.52 1.76 -3.74
N PHE A 52 -7.26 0.67 -3.94
CA PHE A 52 -7.73 -0.14 -2.83
C PHE A 52 -6.59 -0.78 -2.05
N GLN A 53 -5.56 -1.26 -2.74
CA GLN A 53 -4.40 -1.83 -2.08
C GLN A 53 -3.63 -0.78 -1.27
N ALA A 54 -3.52 0.44 -1.78
CA ALA A 54 -2.90 1.56 -1.06
C ALA A 54 -3.66 1.88 0.23
N LEU A 55 -4.99 1.94 0.16
CA LEU A 55 -5.81 2.17 1.35
C LEU A 55 -5.71 1.01 2.34
N GLY A 56 -5.68 -0.22 1.83
CA GLY A 56 -5.45 -1.40 2.66
C GLY A 56 -4.09 -1.36 3.35
N LEU A 57 -3.06 -0.87 2.66
CA LEU A 57 -1.74 -0.69 3.25
C LEU A 57 -1.78 0.34 4.39
N VAL A 58 -2.52 1.43 4.24
CA VAL A 58 -2.70 2.41 5.32
C VAL A 58 -3.33 1.76 6.55
N VAL A 59 -4.37 0.96 6.35
CA VAL A 59 -5.01 0.23 7.45
C VAL A 59 -4.03 -0.72 8.12
N LEU A 60 -3.24 -1.44 7.34
CA LEU A 60 -2.21 -2.35 7.85
C LEU A 60 -1.16 -1.60 8.67
N VAL A 61 -0.69 -0.47 8.17
CA VAL A 61 0.31 0.37 8.85
C VAL A 61 -0.23 0.88 10.18
N VAL A 62 -1.47 1.36 10.19
CA VAL A 62 -2.12 1.81 11.44
C VAL A 62 -2.22 0.65 12.42
N GLY A 63 -2.66 -0.53 11.97
CA GLY A 63 -2.75 -1.72 12.82
C GLY A 63 -1.40 -2.13 13.39
N LEU A 64 -0.36 -2.17 12.56
CA LEU A 64 0.99 -2.48 13.01
C LEU A 64 1.50 -1.49 14.04
N ASN A 65 1.22 -0.20 13.85
CA ASN A 65 1.63 0.83 14.80
C ASN A 65 0.92 0.65 16.15
N ILE A 66 -0.38 0.32 16.13
CA ILE A 66 -1.12 0.06 17.36
C ILE A 66 -0.52 -1.14 18.10
N VAL A 67 -0.27 -2.24 17.40
CA VAL A 67 0.32 -3.45 18.01
C VAL A 67 1.71 -3.14 18.56
N ALA A 68 2.54 -2.44 17.81
CA ALA A 68 3.88 -2.06 18.26
C ALA A 68 3.83 -1.14 19.48
N MET A 69 2.85 -0.23 19.53
CA MET A 69 2.66 0.66 20.68
C MET A 69 2.27 -0.14 21.93
N VAL A 70 1.31 -1.04 21.83
CA VAL A 70 0.91 -1.90 22.94
C VAL A 70 2.08 -2.73 23.43
N LEU A 71 2.83 -3.35 22.50
CA LEU A 71 4.01 -4.12 22.84
C LEU A 71 5.07 -3.25 23.51
N SER A 72 5.23 -2.01 23.06
CA SER A 72 6.17 -1.06 23.66
C SER A 72 5.83 -0.74 25.10
N ILE A 73 4.54 -0.61 25.42
CA ILE A 73 4.10 -0.37 26.79
C ILE A 73 4.49 -1.56 27.67
N VAL A 74 4.25 -2.78 27.20
CA VAL A 74 4.61 -4.00 27.95
C VAL A 74 6.13 -4.08 28.15
N LEU A 75 6.91 -3.86 27.09
CA LEU A 75 8.36 -3.92 27.16
C LEU A 75 8.96 -2.86 28.08
N ALA A 76 8.31 -1.69 28.19
CA ALA A 76 8.79 -0.62 29.06
C ALA A 76 8.85 -1.02 30.55
N PHE A 77 8.07 -2.01 30.95
CA PHE A 77 8.09 -2.52 32.33
C PHE A 77 9.23 -3.50 32.62
N ILE A 78 9.99 -3.91 31.60
CA ILE A 78 11.12 -4.83 31.75
C ILE A 78 12.40 -4.00 31.84
N PRO A 79 13.05 -3.91 33.02
CA PRO A 79 14.26 -3.11 33.14
C PRO A 79 15.39 -3.59 32.22
N TYR A 80 16.15 -2.67 31.67
CA TYR A 80 17.31 -2.89 30.80
C TYR A 80 16.99 -3.57 29.48
N VAL A 81 16.34 -4.73 29.51
CA VAL A 81 15.99 -5.51 28.31
C VAL A 81 14.91 -4.80 27.49
N GLY A 82 13.91 -4.25 28.17
CA GLY A 82 12.81 -3.55 27.51
C GLY A 82 13.28 -2.42 26.60
N PRO A 83 14.02 -1.44 27.13
CA PRO A 83 14.54 -0.35 26.29
C PRO A 83 15.41 -0.83 25.13
N LEU A 84 16.20 -1.87 25.34
CA LEU A 84 17.02 -2.45 24.27
C LEU A 84 16.15 -3.02 23.15
N LEU A 85 15.11 -3.76 23.50
CA LEU A 85 14.18 -4.33 22.52
C LEU A 85 13.39 -3.23 21.80
N LEU A 86 13.02 -2.16 22.49
CA LEU A 86 12.35 -1.01 21.86
C LEU A 86 13.24 -0.30 20.85
N LEU A 87 14.53 -0.20 21.17
CA LEU A 87 15.49 0.40 20.25
C LEU A 87 15.58 -0.38 18.93
N LEU A 88 15.34 -1.68 18.96
CA LEU A 88 15.36 -2.54 17.79
C LEU A 88 13.99 -2.65 17.12
N LEU A 89 12.92 -2.64 17.90
CA LEU A 89 11.56 -2.84 17.40
C LEU A 89 11.14 -1.80 16.37
N TRP A 90 11.28 -0.53 16.71
CA TRP A 90 10.76 0.54 15.87
C TRP A 90 11.49 0.68 14.53
N PRO A 91 12.82 0.63 14.47
CA PRO A 91 13.50 0.61 13.17
C PRO A 91 13.08 -0.56 12.28
N VAL A 92 12.91 -1.74 12.85
CA VAL A 92 12.48 -2.93 12.09
C VAL A 92 11.09 -2.72 11.52
N VAL A 93 10.15 -2.23 12.34
CA VAL A 93 8.78 -1.96 11.90
C VAL A 93 8.78 -0.95 10.74
N TYR A 94 9.47 0.17 10.89
CA TYR A 94 9.46 1.19 9.85
C TYR A 94 10.21 0.78 8.59
N LEU A 95 11.30 0.04 8.71
CA LEU A 95 12.00 -0.48 7.53
C LEU A 95 11.14 -1.49 6.77
N ALA A 96 10.40 -2.33 7.48
CA ALA A 96 9.49 -3.28 6.85
C ALA A 96 8.37 -2.55 6.11
N ILE A 97 7.78 -1.52 6.72
CA ILE A 97 6.74 -0.71 6.10
C ILE A 97 7.29 0.00 4.86
N LEU A 98 8.47 0.61 4.99
CA LEU A 98 9.11 1.32 3.87
C LEU A 98 9.40 0.37 2.71
N ALA A 99 9.92 -0.82 3.01
CA ALA A 99 10.22 -1.81 1.98
C ALA A 99 8.95 -2.24 1.23
N ALA A 100 7.87 -2.52 1.96
CA ALA A 100 6.60 -2.90 1.36
C ALA A 100 6.03 -1.77 0.50
N TRP A 101 6.09 -0.55 0.99
CA TRP A 101 5.60 0.64 0.29
C TRP A 101 6.35 0.87 -1.01
N LEU A 102 7.67 0.87 -0.97
CA LEU A 102 8.50 1.03 -2.16
C LEU A 102 8.30 -0.11 -3.16
N TRP A 103 8.14 -1.33 -2.66
CA TRP A 103 7.90 -2.49 -3.51
C TRP A 103 6.59 -2.36 -4.28
N LEU A 104 5.52 -1.93 -3.61
CA LEU A 104 4.23 -1.73 -4.25
C LEU A 104 4.26 -0.61 -5.29
N MET A 105 4.96 0.48 -4.98
CA MET A 105 5.14 1.56 -5.94
C MET A 105 5.91 1.08 -7.17
N TYR A 106 6.96 0.29 -6.97
CA TYR A 106 7.74 -0.29 -8.06
C TYR A 106 6.88 -1.19 -8.94
N LYS A 107 6.10 -2.06 -8.33
CA LYS A 107 5.20 -2.95 -9.07
C LYS A 107 4.12 -2.17 -9.84
N ALA A 108 3.55 -1.16 -9.23
CA ALA A 108 2.57 -0.31 -9.88
C ALA A 108 3.17 0.42 -11.08
N TYR A 109 4.38 0.94 -10.94
CA TYR A 109 5.07 1.62 -12.02
C TYR A 109 5.32 0.69 -13.21
N ASN A 110 5.59 -0.58 -12.96
CA ASN A 110 5.81 -1.58 -14.00
C ASN A 110 4.52 -2.20 -14.54
N ASN A 111 3.36 -1.59 -14.28
CA ASN A 111 2.05 -2.05 -14.77
C ASN A 111 1.67 -3.45 -14.28
N GLU A 112 2.16 -3.85 -13.10
CA GLU A 112 1.83 -5.14 -12.50
C GLU A 112 0.78 -4.97 -11.41
N THR A 113 -0.07 -5.99 -11.27
CA THR A 113 -1.08 -6.06 -10.19
C THR A 113 -0.61 -7.03 -9.12
N TRP A 114 0.59 -6.80 -8.59
CA TRP A 114 1.14 -7.62 -7.53
C TRP A 114 0.31 -7.44 -6.26
N GLN A 115 -0.10 -8.56 -5.66
CA GLN A 115 -1.02 -8.55 -4.54
C GLN A 115 -0.28 -8.75 -3.22
N LEU A 116 -0.54 -7.86 -2.26
CA LEU A 116 -0.17 -8.10 -0.87
C LEU A 116 -0.96 -9.28 -0.33
N PRO A 117 -0.37 -10.09 0.56
CA PRO A 117 -1.15 -11.13 1.25
C PRO A 117 -2.36 -10.51 1.95
N ILE A 118 -3.53 -11.15 1.82
CA ILE A 118 -4.81 -10.75 2.41
C ILE A 118 -5.37 -9.47 1.77
N ILE A 119 -4.63 -8.38 1.74
CA ILE A 119 -5.08 -7.09 1.20
C ILE A 119 -5.23 -7.14 -0.31
N GLY A 120 -4.28 -7.76 -1.01
CA GLY A 120 -4.28 -7.82 -2.47
C GLY A 120 -5.50 -8.51 -3.05
N PRO A 121 -5.87 -9.71 -2.59
CA PRO A 121 -7.09 -10.36 -3.05
C PRO A 121 -8.35 -9.54 -2.78
N PHE A 122 -8.45 -8.87 -1.65
CA PHE A 122 -9.55 -7.97 -1.37
C PHE A 122 -9.57 -6.80 -2.37
N ALA A 123 -8.43 -6.16 -2.60
CA ALA A 123 -8.32 -5.06 -3.55
C ALA A 123 -8.69 -5.50 -4.97
N ALA A 124 -8.25 -6.67 -5.39
CA ALA A 124 -8.58 -7.22 -6.69
C ALA A 124 -10.08 -7.43 -6.84
N LYS A 125 -10.71 -7.98 -5.83
CA LYS A 125 -12.16 -8.19 -5.82
C LYS A 125 -12.91 -6.87 -5.91
N GLN A 126 -12.52 -5.88 -5.14
CA GLN A 126 -13.16 -4.57 -5.16
C GLN A 126 -12.95 -3.83 -6.49
N ALA A 127 -11.84 -4.09 -7.16
CA ALA A 127 -11.54 -3.49 -8.46
C ALA A 127 -12.21 -4.21 -9.63
N GLY A 128 -12.78 -5.38 -9.40
CA GLY A 128 -13.38 -6.19 -10.46
C GLY A 128 -12.40 -7.02 -11.26
N LEU A 129 -11.29 -7.34 -10.65
CA LEU A 129 -10.27 -8.21 -11.26
C LEU A 129 -10.52 -9.68 -10.93
#